data_cab15ea627df13b79d35fddeeebd9299
#
_entry.id   cab15ea627df13b79d35fddeeebd9299
#
_cell.length_a   1.000
_cell.length_b   1.000
_cell.length_c   1.000
_cell.angle_alpha   90.00
_cell.angle_beta   90.00
_cell.angle_gamma   90.00
#
_symmetry.space_group_name_H-M   'P 1'
#
loop_
_entity.id
_entity.type
_entity.pdbx_description
1 polymer ?
#
loop_
_entity_poly.entity_id
_entity_poly.type
_entity_poly.pdbx_seq_one_letter_code
_entity_poly.pdbx_strand_id
1 'polypeptide(L)'
;DLKICLIEKEPDVALHSSTRNSGVIHYPFYLDSKRKKNFARAAFLSHDMWKVLANENNIPWVQGGTIEIALDEEQHKTLEKYMVLGKENGLTEEDISILDSNELKQKEPNLNCYSGLYCTKEGSTNYGLLTKAVSELSKKNGTDILLKHDVKNVEETSDQINLTFSDNSTLTTSFVINCSGGNSLDIAKKFGLLDGYSDLHFRGEYWVADSDIKNLVKTNIYTVPRYPEFPFLDPHWIKRANGETEIGPNAVPVDSPEAYDSFITDIPTALSKISDIVTG
;
A
#
# COMPACT_ATOMS: atom_id res chain seq x y z
N ASP A 1 -22.77 -11.33 20.06
CA ASP A 1 -22.47 -10.29 19.06
C ASP A 1 -21.49 -9.30 19.66
N LEU A 2 -20.41 -8.95 18.94
CA LEU A 2 -19.46 -7.94 19.35
C LEU A 2 -19.98 -6.55 18.99
N LYS A 3 -19.87 -5.61 19.92
CA LYS A 3 -20.06 -4.19 19.63
C LYS A 3 -18.74 -3.61 19.15
N ILE A 4 -18.70 -3.09 17.92
CA ILE A 4 -17.48 -2.60 17.27
C ILE A 4 -17.58 -1.10 17.06
N CYS A 5 -16.49 -0.40 17.38
CA CYS A 5 -16.32 1.02 17.12
C CYS A 5 -15.00 1.24 16.37
N LEU A 6 -15.06 1.90 15.23
CA LEU A 6 -13.90 2.41 14.50
C LEU A 6 -13.65 3.85 14.91
N ILE A 7 -12.42 4.16 15.27
CA ILE A 7 -11.99 5.50 15.67
C ILE A 7 -11.07 6.06 14.60
N GLU A 8 -11.37 7.26 14.11
CA GLU A 8 -10.58 7.98 13.12
C GLU A 8 -10.32 9.40 13.60
N LYS A 9 -9.07 9.85 13.59
CA LYS A 9 -8.68 11.20 14.00
C LYS A 9 -9.16 12.27 13.03
N GLU A 10 -9.32 11.92 11.77
CA GLU A 10 -9.66 12.83 10.70
C GLU A 10 -11.19 13.09 10.59
N PRO A 11 -11.61 14.13 9.87
CA PRO A 11 -13.02 14.42 9.63
C PRO A 11 -13.72 13.45 8.68
N ASP A 12 -12.98 12.59 7.99
CA ASP A 12 -13.49 11.54 7.10
C ASP A 12 -12.50 10.37 7.07
N VAL A 13 -12.93 9.20 6.63
CA VAL A 13 -12.04 8.06 6.39
C VAL A 13 -11.24 8.24 5.11
N ALA A 14 -10.12 7.50 5.01
CA ALA A 14 -9.28 7.44 3.82
C ALA A 14 -8.60 8.77 3.42
N LEU A 15 -8.22 9.62 4.37
CA LEU A 15 -7.54 10.88 4.08
C LEU A 15 -6.01 10.78 4.02
N HIS A 16 -5.43 9.62 4.32
CA HIS A 16 -3.99 9.38 4.32
C HIS A 16 -3.55 8.31 3.30
N SER A 17 -2.76 7.32 3.70
CA SER A 17 -2.16 6.31 2.81
C SER A 17 -3.16 5.58 1.91
N SER A 18 -4.42 5.42 2.35
CA SER A 18 -5.47 4.77 1.55
C SER A 18 -5.81 5.51 0.26
N THR A 19 -5.55 6.82 0.19
CA THR A 19 -5.72 7.65 -1.02
C THR A 19 -4.40 8.05 -1.67
N ARG A 20 -3.28 7.93 -0.93
CA ARG A 20 -1.95 8.33 -1.38
C ARG A 20 -1.10 7.10 -1.71
N ASN A 21 -1.52 6.35 -2.70
CA ASN A 21 -0.85 5.15 -3.19
C ASN A 21 -0.94 5.07 -4.72
N SER A 22 -0.24 4.13 -5.32
CA SER A 22 -0.21 3.93 -6.77
C SER A 22 -1.57 3.53 -7.37
N GLY A 23 -2.49 3.01 -6.57
CA GLY A 23 -3.74 2.42 -7.06
C GLY A 23 -3.56 1.07 -7.75
N VAL A 24 -2.36 0.53 -7.83
CA VAL A 24 -2.09 -0.75 -8.48
C VAL A 24 -2.61 -1.90 -7.62
N ILE A 25 -3.30 -2.81 -8.28
CA ILE A 25 -3.82 -4.04 -7.68
C ILE A 25 -2.77 -5.10 -7.93
N HIS A 26 -2.03 -5.47 -6.88
CA HIS A 26 -0.98 -6.47 -6.97
C HIS A 26 -1.49 -7.89 -6.80
N TYR A 27 -0.92 -8.80 -7.58
CA TYR A 27 -1.16 -10.24 -7.49
C TYR A 27 0.10 -10.95 -6.98
N PRO A 28 0.01 -12.05 -6.21
CA PRO A 28 1.12 -12.50 -5.37
C PRO A 28 2.18 -13.33 -6.12
N PHE A 29 2.63 -12.94 -7.30
CA PHE A 29 3.63 -13.71 -8.06
C PHE A 29 5.06 -13.60 -7.47
N TYR A 30 5.40 -12.52 -6.78
CA TYR A 30 6.72 -12.26 -6.22
C TYR A 30 6.83 -12.53 -4.70
N LEU A 31 5.72 -12.82 -4.03
CA LEU A 31 5.72 -13.06 -2.59
C LEU A 31 6.29 -14.44 -2.25
N ASP A 32 7.23 -14.48 -1.31
CA ASP A 32 7.78 -15.74 -0.79
C ASP A 32 6.66 -16.63 -0.23
N SER A 33 6.46 -17.79 -0.83
CA SER A 33 5.36 -18.73 -0.57
C SER A 33 5.40 -19.35 0.85
N LYS A 34 6.57 -19.28 1.53
CA LYS A 34 6.74 -19.80 2.90
C LYS A 34 6.70 -18.67 3.92
N ARG A 35 7.57 -17.65 3.77
CA ARG A 35 7.71 -16.55 4.72
C ARG A 35 6.51 -15.61 4.69
N LYS A 36 5.92 -15.38 3.51
CA LYS A 36 4.78 -14.48 3.30
C LYS A 36 3.50 -15.21 2.87
N LYS A 37 3.37 -16.50 3.20
CA LYS A 37 2.25 -17.36 2.80
C LYS A 37 0.88 -16.73 3.07
N ASN A 38 0.68 -16.17 4.26
CA ASN A 38 -0.61 -15.59 4.61
C ASN A 38 -0.91 -14.32 3.81
N PHE A 39 0.12 -13.51 3.52
CA PHE A 39 -0.03 -12.33 2.65
C PHE A 39 -0.35 -12.74 1.22
N ALA A 40 0.36 -13.73 0.67
CA ALA A 40 0.12 -14.24 -0.68
C ALA A 40 -1.31 -14.80 -0.80
N ARG A 41 -1.74 -15.60 0.17
CA ARG A 41 -3.11 -16.14 0.21
C ARG A 41 -4.16 -15.04 0.33
N ALA A 42 -3.92 -14.04 1.18
CA ALA A 42 -4.83 -12.90 1.33
C ALA A 42 -4.94 -12.10 0.03
N ALA A 43 -3.82 -11.78 -0.63
CA ALA A 43 -3.81 -11.08 -1.91
C ALA A 43 -4.56 -11.86 -3.00
N PHE A 44 -4.31 -13.18 -3.10
CA PHE A 44 -4.99 -14.06 -4.05
C PHE A 44 -6.51 -14.08 -3.84
N LEU A 45 -6.95 -14.34 -2.61
CA LEU A 45 -8.39 -14.47 -2.30
C LEU A 45 -9.12 -13.12 -2.31
N SER A 46 -8.48 -12.03 -1.90
CA SER A 46 -9.12 -10.72 -1.82
C SER A 46 -9.28 -10.05 -3.19
N HIS A 47 -8.52 -10.46 -4.21
CA HIS A 47 -8.61 -9.86 -5.54
C HIS A 47 -10.04 -9.82 -6.08
N ASP A 48 -10.73 -10.96 -6.13
CA ASP A 48 -12.09 -11.03 -6.62
C ASP A 48 -13.10 -10.36 -5.68
N MET A 49 -12.86 -10.42 -4.35
CA MET A 49 -13.69 -9.70 -3.37
C MET A 49 -13.63 -8.20 -3.60
N TRP A 50 -12.43 -7.63 -3.81
CA TRP A 50 -12.27 -6.21 -4.13
C TRP A 50 -12.91 -5.84 -5.46
N LYS A 51 -12.79 -6.70 -6.47
CA LYS A 51 -13.42 -6.49 -7.78
C LYS A 51 -14.94 -6.45 -7.69
N VAL A 52 -15.54 -7.35 -6.92
CA VAL A 52 -16.99 -7.37 -6.65
C VAL A 52 -17.40 -6.06 -5.96
N LEU A 53 -16.72 -5.69 -4.87
CA LEU A 53 -17.01 -4.45 -4.14
C LEU A 53 -16.86 -3.21 -5.03
N ALA A 54 -15.83 -3.16 -5.88
CA ALA A 54 -15.63 -2.07 -6.82
C ALA A 54 -16.82 -1.94 -7.80
N ASN A 55 -17.23 -3.06 -8.39
CA ASN A 55 -18.34 -3.09 -9.32
C ASN A 55 -19.67 -2.68 -8.67
N GLU A 56 -19.98 -3.19 -7.47
CA GLU A 56 -21.20 -2.86 -6.72
C GLU A 56 -21.28 -1.37 -6.33
N ASN A 57 -20.14 -0.70 -6.21
CA ASN A 57 -20.07 0.71 -5.82
C ASN A 57 -19.67 1.66 -6.96
N ASN A 58 -19.63 1.18 -8.21
CA ASN A 58 -19.21 1.96 -9.40
C ASN A 58 -17.80 2.56 -9.24
N ILE A 59 -16.89 1.85 -8.58
CA ILE A 59 -15.50 2.25 -8.41
C ILE A 59 -14.70 1.73 -9.61
N PRO A 60 -13.84 2.54 -10.22
CA PRO A 60 -13.04 2.10 -11.36
C PRO A 60 -12.19 0.87 -11.03
N TRP A 61 -12.27 -0.14 -11.88
CA TRP A 61 -11.45 -1.34 -11.83
C TRP A 61 -10.92 -1.62 -13.23
N VAL A 62 -9.66 -1.27 -13.49
CA VAL A 62 -9.01 -1.38 -14.79
C VAL A 62 -7.99 -2.51 -14.76
N GLN A 63 -8.32 -3.63 -15.37
CA GLN A 63 -7.44 -4.79 -15.45
C GLN A 63 -6.56 -4.70 -16.71
N GLY A 64 -5.52 -3.84 -16.64
CA GLY A 64 -4.59 -3.59 -17.74
C GLY A 64 -3.39 -4.54 -17.76
N GLY A 65 -3.16 -5.25 -16.68
CA GLY A 65 -1.98 -6.06 -16.44
C GLY A 65 -0.78 -5.24 -15.96
N THR A 66 0.26 -5.96 -15.56
CA THR A 66 1.56 -5.39 -15.17
C THR A 66 2.67 -6.20 -15.83
N ILE A 67 3.71 -5.54 -16.27
CA ILE A 67 4.94 -6.16 -16.76
C ILE A 67 6.07 -5.79 -15.79
N GLU A 68 6.73 -6.78 -15.21
CA GLU A 68 7.98 -6.59 -14.51
C GLU A 68 9.13 -6.94 -15.44
N ILE A 69 9.94 -5.95 -15.81
CA ILE A 69 10.99 -6.10 -16.82
C ILE A 69 12.33 -6.48 -16.21
N ALA A 70 13.08 -7.31 -16.94
CA ALA A 70 14.50 -7.57 -16.76
C ALA A 70 15.30 -6.83 -17.84
N LEU A 71 16.37 -6.17 -17.44
CA LEU A 71 17.26 -5.42 -18.35
C LEU A 71 18.39 -6.30 -18.87
N ASP A 72 18.69 -7.40 -18.20
CA ASP A 72 19.77 -8.33 -18.51
C ASP A 72 19.41 -9.78 -18.09
N GLU A 73 20.34 -10.70 -18.33
CA GLU A 73 20.18 -12.12 -18.03
C GLU A 73 20.14 -12.40 -16.51
N GLU A 74 20.83 -11.60 -15.69
CA GLU A 74 20.81 -11.79 -14.23
C GLU A 74 19.43 -11.44 -13.66
N GLN A 75 18.87 -10.31 -14.07
CA GLN A 75 17.50 -9.92 -13.71
C GLN A 75 16.46 -10.91 -14.26
N HIS A 76 16.69 -11.50 -15.45
CA HIS A 76 15.81 -12.54 -16.00
C HIS A 76 15.68 -13.75 -15.06
N LYS A 77 16.76 -14.20 -14.43
CA LYS A 77 16.72 -15.28 -13.44
C LYS A 77 15.83 -14.95 -12.23
N THR A 78 15.70 -13.66 -11.90
CA THR A 78 14.74 -13.22 -10.87
C THR A 78 13.30 -13.38 -11.34
N LEU A 79 13.00 -13.09 -12.61
CA LEU A 79 11.67 -13.34 -13.18
C LEU A 79 11.33 -14.83 -13.21
N GLU A 80 12.29 -15.70 -13.53
CA GLU A 80 12.09 -17.16 -13.46
C GLU A 80 11.76 -17.61 -12.03
N LYS A 81 12.45 -17.04 -11.03
CA LYS A 81 12.13 -17.28 -9.62
C LYS A 81 10.71 -16.79 -9.26
N TYR A 82 10.29 -15.65 -9.77
CA TYR A 82 8.92 -15.14 -9.55
C TYR A 82 7.87 -16.04 -10.22
N MET A 83 8.16 -16.63 -11.37
CA MET A 83 7.29 -17.65 -11.96
C MET A 83 7.08 -18.85 -11.05
N VAL A 84 8.16 -19.34 -10.41
CA VAL A 84 8.07 -20.44 -9.44
C VAL A 84 7.23 -20.03 -8.23
N LEU A 85 7.54 -18.88 -7.61
CA LEU A 85 6.79 -18.37 -6.48
C LEU A 85 5.32 -18.13 -6.80
N GLY A 86 5.01 -17.58 -7.97
CA GLY A 86 3.65 -17.37 -8.43
C GLY A 86 2.86 -18.69 -8.52
N LYS A 87 3.45 -19.73 -9.11
CA LYS A 87 2.83 -21.07 -9.17
C LYS A 87 2.62 -21.66 -7.77
N GLU A 88 3.59 -21.52 -6.85
CA GLU A 88 3.46 -21.94 -5.46
C GLU A 88 2.37 -21.17 -4.70
N ASN A 89 2.11 -19.93 -5.08
CA ASN A 89 1.05 -19.08 -4.53
C ASN A 89 -0.33 -19.32 -5.21
N GLY A 90 -0.41 -20.26 -6.16
CA GLY A 90 -1.65 -20.69 -6.80
C GLY A 90 -1.97 -20.03 -8.14
N LEU A 91 -1.01 -19.28 -8.73
CA LEU A 91 -1.19 -18.67 -10.04
C LEU A 91 -0.99 -19.71 -11.15
N THR A 92 -1.73 -19.54 -12.24
CA THR A 92 -1.66 -20.39 -13.44
C THR A 92 -0.83 -19.72 -14.54
N GLU A 93 -0.59 -20.46 -15.64
CA GLU A 93 0.07 -19.90 -16.83
C GLU A 93 -0.81 -18.88 -17.58
N GLU A 94 -2.11 -18.86 -17.30
CA GLU A 94 -3.01 -17.81 -17.79
C GLU A 94 -2.88 -16.50 -17.00
N ASP A 95 -2.46 -16.62 -15.73
CA ASP A 95 -2.31 -15.46 -14.85
C ASP A 95 -0.95 -14.77 -15.04
N ILE A 96 0.12 -15.57 -15.21
CA ILE A 96 1.51 -15.06 -15.34
C ILE A 96 2.26 -15.80 -16.45
N SER A 97 3.07 -15.06 -17.20
CA SER A 97 3.96 -15.60 -18.24
C SER A 97 5.22 -14.76 -18.40
N ILE A 98 6.34 -15.40 -18.77
CA ILE A 98 7.54 -14.67 -19.18
C ILE A 98 7.44 -14.46 -20.69
N LEU A 99 7.64 -13.20 -21.09
CA LEU A 99 7.67 -12.75 -22.48
C LEU A 99 9.10 -12.41 -22.88
N ASP A 100 9.48 -12.79 -24.08
CA ASP A 100 10.75 -12.35 -24.67
C ASP A 100 10.68 -10.89 -25.18
N SER A 101 11.82 -10.36 -25.63
CA SER A 101 11.91 -8.96 -26.11
C SER A 101 10.99 -8.70 -27.31
N ASN A 102 10.74 -9.68 -28.19
CA ASN A 102 9.88 -9.50 -29.36
C ASN A 102 8.40 -9.49 -28.97
N GLU A 103 7.99 -10.40 -28.10
CA GLU A 103 6.64 -10.47 -27.55
C GLU A 103 6.30 -9.21 -26.77
N LEU A 104 7.26 -8.71 -25.96
CA LEU A 104 7.13 -7.45 -25.25
C LEU A 104 6.94 -6.26 -26.16
N LYS A 105 7.71 -6.17 -27.26
CA LYS A 105 7.57 -5.11 -28.27
C LYS A 105 6.21 -5.10 -28.96
N GLN A 106 5.59 -6.26 -29.15
CA GLN A 106 4.22 -6.33 -29.69
C GLN A 106 3.20 -5.76 -28.70
N LYS A 107 3.39 -6.02 -27.41
CA LYS A 107 2.50 -5.56 -26.33
C LYS A 107 2.77 -4.09 -25.97
N GLU A 108 4.04 -3.72 -25.79
CA GLU A 108 4.54 -2.41 -25.39
C GLU A 108 5.62 -1.94 -26.38
N PRO A 109 5.27 -1.32 -27.50
CA PRO A 109 6.20 -0.99 -28.58
C PRO A 109 7.37 -0.08 -28.18
N ASN A 110 7.17 0.72 -27.15
CA ASN A 110 8.18 1.67 -26.66
C ASN A 110 9.13 1.04 -25.62
N LEU A 111 8.88 -0.20 -25.20
CA LEU A 111 9.69 -0.88 -24.22
C LEU A 111 10.93 -1.49 -24.87
N ASN A 112 12.11 -1.28 -24.24
CA ASN A 112 13.36 -1.88 -24.65
C ASN A 112 14.00 -2.57 -23.46
N CYS A 113 13.87 -3.91 -23.36
CA CYS A 113 14.36 -4.74 -22.26
C CYS A 113 14.72 -6.12 -22.74
N TYR A 114 15.39 -6.90 -21.90
CA TYR A 114 15.81 -8.27 -22.19
C TYR A 114 14.61 -9.23 -22.21
N SER A 115 13.77 -9.16 -21.18
CA SER A 115 12.54 -9.96 -21.03
C SER A 115 11.62 -9.30 -20.02
N GLY A 116 10.43 -9.85 -19.81
CA GLY A 116 9.50 -9.38 -18.77
C GLY A 116 8.53 -10.45 -18.32
N LEU A 117 8.13 -10.42 -17.05
CA LEU A 117 7.04 -11.20 -16.51
C LEU A 117 5.76 -10.40 -16.63
N TYR A 118 4.79 -10.90 -17.36
CA TYR A 118 3.48 -10.29 -17.51
C TYR A 118 2.48 -10.97 -16.58
N CYS A 119 1.83 -10.18 -15.73
CA CYS A 119 0.71 -10.62 -14.90
C CYS A 119 -0.60 -10.02 -15.41
N THR A 120 -1.51 -10.88 -15.87
CA THR A 120 -2.79 -10.48 -16.47
C THR A 120 -3.82 -10.01 -15.44
N LYS A 121 -3.69 -10.46 -14.19
CA LYS A 121 -4.65 -10.17 -13.11
C LYS A 121 -4.43 -8.79 -12.49
N GLU A 122 -3.25 -8.23 -12.62
CA GLU A 122 -2.95 -6.92 -12.08
C GLU A 122 -3.61 -5.79 -12.87
N GLY A 123 -3.73 -4.66 -12.24
CA GLY A 123 -4.39 -3.50 -12.84
C GLY A 123 -4.41 -2.32 -11.89
N SER A 124 -5.42 -1.46 -12.02
CA SER A 124 -5.52 -0.25 -11.22
C SER A 124 -6.95 -0.01 -10.74
N THR A 125 -7.06 0.55 -9.54
CA THR A 125 -8.31 0.95 -8.91
C THR A 125 -8.11 2.24 -8.09
N ASN A 126 -9.14 2.67 -7.40
CA ASN A 126 -9.08 3.76 -6.43
C ASN A 126 -9.29 3.20 -5.01
N TYR A 127 -8.21 2.97 -4.28
CA TYR A 127 -8.27 2.44 -2.91
C TYR A 127 -8.95 3.37 -1.91
N GLY A 128 -8.89 4.70 -2.14
CA GLY A 128 -9.63 5.64 -1.31
C GLY A 128 -11.14 5.44 -1.41
N LEU A 129 -11.67 5.24 -2.63
CA LEU A 129 -13.07 4.93 -2.83
C LEU A 129 -13.45 3.54 -2.29
N LEU A 130 -12.57 2.54 -2.45
CA LEU A 130 -12.79 1.22 -1.85
C LEU A 130 -12.85 1.29 -0.33
N THR A 131 -11.94 2.05 0.31
CA THR A 131 -11.96 2.25 1.77
C THR A 131 -13.24 2.92 2.24
N LYS A 132 -13.75 3.91 1.51
CA LYS A 132 -15.05 4.53 1.79
C LYS A 132 -16.20 3.55 1.63
N ALA A 133 -16.20 2.71 0.61
CA ALA A 133 -17.22 1.67 0.42
C ALA A 133 -17.20 0.65 1.57
N VAL A 134 -16.01 0.22 2.02
CA VAL A 134 -15.87 -0.66 3.21
C VAL A 134 -16.40 0.02 4.46
N SER A 135 -16.11 1.31 4.65
CA SER A 135 -16.61 2.09 5.79
C SER A 135 -18.15 2.11 5.81
N GLU A 136 -18.79 2.38 4.68
CA GLU A 136 -20.24 2.37 4.59
C GLU A 136 -20.85 0.97 4.80
N LEU A 137 -20.18 -0.07 4.30
CA LEU A 137 -20.58 -1.46 4.56
C LEU A 137 -20.47 -1.80 6.05
N SER A 138 -19.41 -1.34 6.71
CA SER A 138 -19.21 -1.53 8.15
C SER A 138 -20.32 -0.87 8.98
N LYS A 139 -20.70 0.37 8.65
CA LYS A 139 -21.83 1.07 9.28
C LYS A 139 -23.14 0.29 9.11
N LYS A 140 -23.42 -0.19 7.89
CA LYS A 140 -24.61 -1.01 7.61
C LYS A 140 -24.66 -2.30 8.45
N ASN A 141 -23.49 -2.83 8.82
CA ASN A 141 -23.35 -4.01 9.66
C ASN A 141 -23.27 -3.69 11.17
N GLY A 142 -23.55 -2.45 11.58
CA GLY A 142 -23.66 -2.06 12.98
C GLY A 142 -22.37 -1.59 13.64
N THR A 143 -21.34 -1.25 12.86
CA THR A 143 -20.12 -0.62 13.39
C THR A 143 -20.36 0.87 13.59
N ASP A 144 -20.09 1.38 14.79
CA ASP A 144 -20.02 2.81 15.07
C ASP A 144 -18.70 3.37 14.50
N ILE A 145 -18.75 4.53 13.83
CA ILE A 145 -17.55 5.22 13.33
C ILE A 145 -17.49 6.59 13.98
N LEU A 146 -16.48 6.81 14.81
CA LEU A 146 -16.19 8.08 15.47
C LEU A 146 -15.10 8.81 14.70
N LEU A 147 -15.48 9.86 13.99
CA LEU A 147 -14.57 10.75 13.26
C LEU A 147 -14.10 11.91 14.17
N LYS A 148 -12.95 12.50 13.87
CA LYS A 148 -12.31 13.59 14.65
C LYS A 148 -11.97 13.17 16.09
N HIS A 149 -11.69 11.89 16.31
CA HIS A 149 -11.33 11.34 17.59
C HIS A 149 -9.87 10.86 17.56
N ASP A 150 -8.94 11.78 17.81
CA ASP A 150 -7.52 11.48 17.94
C ASP A 150 -7.21 10.96 19.35
N VAL A 151 -6.63 9.77 19.47
CA VAL A 151 -6.30 9.13 20.75
C VAL A 151 -5.11 9.83 21.40
N LYS A 152 -5.36 10.57 22.47
CA LYS A 152 -4.36 11.32 23.24
C LYS A 152 -3.72 10.48 24.34
N ASN A 153 -4.53 9.75 25.10
CA ASN A 153 -4.07 8.94 26.22
C ASN A 153 -4.79 7.58 26.25
N VAL A 154 -4.12 6.59 26.85
CA VAL A 154 -4.63 5.24 27.07
C VAL A 154 -4.36 4.86 28.51
N GLU A 155 -5.38 4.37 29.20
CA GLU A 155 -5.27 3.80 30.54
C GLU A 155 -5.84 2.37 30.52
N GLU A 156 -4.96 1.39 30.76
CA GLU A 156 -5.32 -0.01 30.81
C GLU A 156 -5.47 -0.46 32.28
N THR A 157 -6.57 -1.12 32.57
CA THR A 157 -6.83 -1.78 33.87
C THR A 157 -6.96 -3.29 33.64
N SER A 158 -7.18 -4.07 34.70
CA SER A 158 -7.38 -5.53 34.59
C SER A 158 -8.53 -5.92 33.64
N ASP A 159 -9.57 -5.09 33.55
CA ASP A 159 -10.83 -5.47 32.96
C ASP A 159 -11.26 -4.62 31.77
N GLN A 160 -10.62 -3.45 31.59
CA GLN A 160 -11.02 -2.50 30.55
C GLN A 160 -9.89 -1.55 30.13
N ILE A 161 -10.05 -0.96 28.98
CA ILE A 161 -9.16 0.05 28.39
C ILE A 161 -9.96 1.35 28.25
N ASN A 162 -9.44 2.44 28.82
CA ASN A 162 -10.00 3.77 28.70
C ASN A 162 -9.17 4.59 27.71
N LEU A 163 -9.79 5.05 26.66
CA LEU A 163 -9.20 5.94 25.65
C LEU A 163 -9.66 7.37 25.95
N THR A 164 -8.73 8.31 26.00
CA THR A 164 -9.02 9.74 26.06
C THR A 164 -8.64 10.38 24.75
N PHE A 165 -9.54 11.14 24.15
CA PHE A 165 -9.33 11.83 22.87
C PHE A 165 -8.85 13.27 23.05
N SER A 166 -8.43 13.89 21.94
CA SER A 166 -7.89 15.26 21.93
C SER A 166 -8.90 16.31 22.40
N ASP A 167 -10.20 16.06 22.26
CA ASP A 167 -11.31 16.90 22.75
C ASP A 167 -11.67 16.64 24.21
N ASN A 168 -10.91 15.77 24.90
CA ASN A 168 -11.11 15.27 26.27
C ASN A 168 -12.35 14.38 26.46
N SER A 169 -13.03 13.97 25.41
CA SER A 169 -14.02 12.89 25.49
C SER A 169 -13.33 11.55 25.74
N THR A 170 -14.07 10.57 26.23
CA THR A 170 -13.53 9.26 26.61
C THR A 170 -14.36 8.11 26.04
N LEU A 171 -13.69 6.99 25.78
CA LEU A 171 -14.33 5.73 25.40
C LEU A 171 -13.74 4.58 26.22
N THR A 172 -14.59 3.74 26.78
CA THR A 172 -14.18 2.51 27.47
C THR A 172 -14.46 1.30 26.60
N THR A 173 -13.50 0.39 26.50
CA THR A 173 -13.60 -0.85 25.72
C THR A 173 -12.86 -1.99 26.42
N SER A 174 -13.19 -3.24 26.05
CA SER A 174 -12.47 -4.42 26.51
C SER A 174 -11.31 -4.84 25.62
N PHE A 175 -11.22 -4.30 24.39
CA PHE A 175 -10.18 -4.66 23.43
C PHE A 175 -9.91 -3.55 22.42
N VAL A 176 -8.66 -3.37 22.02
CA VAL A 176 -8.24 -2.41 20.99
C VAL A 176 -7.43 -3.12 19.92
N ILE A 177 -7.76 -2.85 18.67
CA ILE A 177 -6.96 -3.24 17.51
C ILE A 177 -6.34 -1.97 16.93
N ASN A 178 -5.01 -1.88 16.99
CA ASN A 178 -4.29 -0.74 16.44
C ASN A 178 -4.13 -0.88 14.93
N CYS A 179 -4.89 -0.09 14.16
CA CYS A 179 -4.85 0.00 12.71
C CYS A 179 -4.51 1.43 12.23
N SER A 180 -3.78 2.21 13.03
CA SER A 180 -3.54 3.64 12.79
C SER A 180 -2.47 3.97 11.74
N GLY A 181 -2.10 2.99 10.89
CA GLY A 181 -1.24 3.22 9.72
C GLY A 181 0.12 3.78 10.10
N GLY A 182 0.51 4.92 9.54
CA GLY A 182 1.78 5.59 9.84
C GLY A 182 1.94 6.03 11.31
N ASN A 183 0.85 6.12 12.06
CA ASN A 183 0.86 6.46 13.50
C ASN A 183 0.80 5.22 14.41
N SER A 184 0.96 4.00 13.86
CA SER A 184 0.80 2.76 14.63
C SER A 184 1.81 2.61 15.76
N LEU A 185 3.05 3.08 15.56
CA LEU A 185 4.08 3.04 16.59
C LEU A 185 3.74 3.98 17.75
N ASP A 186 3.28 5.19 17.46
CA ASP A 186 2.91 6.18 18.47
C ASP A 186 1.72 5.70 19.32
N ILE A 187 0.74 5.06 18.68
CA ILE A 187 -0.37 4.43 19.42
C ILE A 187 0.12 3.26 20.26
N ALA A 188 1.00 2.39 19.75
CA ALA A 188 1.56 1.28 20.53
C ALA A 188 2.34 1.77 21.77
N LYS A 189 3.11 2.86 21.63
CA LYS A 189 3.83 3.48 22.76
C LYS A 189 2.88 3.99 23.85
N LYS A 190 1.66 4.46 23.51
CA LYS A 190 0.64 4.84 24.51
C LYS A 190 0.14 3.67 25.36
N PHE A 191 0.33 2.44 24.87
CA PHE A 191 0.10 1.19 25.63
C PHE A 191 1.35 0.68 26.37
N GLY A 192 2.44 1.47 26.42
CA GLY A 192 3.72 1.05 27.00
C GLY A 192 4.43 -0.06 26.20
N LEU A 193 4.12 -0.16 24.91
CA LEU A 193 4.73 -1.14 24.00
C LEU A 193 5.72 -0.45 23.08
N LEU A 194 6.76 -1.18 22.67
CA LEU A 194 7.70 -0.76 21.64
C LEU A 194 8.51 0.51 21.97
N ASP A 195 8.79 0.79 23.24
CA ASP A 195 9.56 1.98 23.67
C ASP A 195 10.98 2.02 23.09
N GLY A 196 11.58 0.85 22.79
CA GLY A 196 12.90 0.75 22.15
C GLY A 196 12.87 0.84 20.61
N TYR A 197 11.74 1.21 20.01
CA TYR A 197 11.59 1.31 18.55
C TYR A 197 11.35 2.74 18.10
N SER A 198 11.93 3.10 16.97
CA SER A 198 11.64 4.34 16.24
C SER A 198 11.30 4.00 14.79
N ASP A 199 10.62 4.91 14.10
CA ASP A 199 10.27 4.79 12.71
C ASP A 199 10.92 5.90 11.88
N LEU A 200 11.20 5.59 10.62
CA LEU A 200 11.66 6.53 9.62
C LEU A 200 10.59 6.65 8.55
N HIS A 201 10.22 7.88 8.23
CA HIS A 201 9.21 8.14 7.21
C HIS A 201 9.85 8.56 5.90
N PHE A 202 9.32 8.02 4.81
CA PHE A 202 9.71 8.39 3.46
C PHE A 202 8.47 8.70 2.64
N ARG A 203 8.52 9.81 1.92
CA ARG A 203 7.49 10.19 0.95
C ARG A 203 7.91 9.76 -0.44
N GLY A 204 7.03 9.04 -1.13
CA GLY A 204 7.17 8.75 -2.55
C GLY A 204 6.54 9.84 -3.38
N GLU A 205 7.31 10.44 -4.28
CA GLU A 205 6.82 11.47 -5.20
C GLU A 205 6.72 10.90 -6.60
N TYR A 206 5.68 11.31 -7.33
CA TYR A 206 5.40 10.85 -8.68
C TYR A 206 5.30 12.04 -9.64
N TRP A 207 5.80 11.83 -10.84
CA TRP A 207 5.60 12.74 -11.97
C TRP A 207 4.38 12.28 -12.75
N VAL A 208 3.44 13.20 -13.00
CA VAL A 208 2.30 12.93 -13.88
C VAL A 208 2.75 13.20 -15.32
N ALA A 209 2.53 12.25 -16.20
CA ALA A 209 2.89 12.35 -17.60
C ALA A 209 1.98 13.31 -18.36
N ASP A 210 2.57 14.20 -19.12
CA ASP A 210 1.83 15.10 -20.02
C ASP A 210 1.05 14.33 -21.09
N SER A 211 0.10 15.01 -21.73
CA SER A 211 -0.80 14.46 -22.76
C SER A 211 -0.06 13.72 -23.88
N ASP A 212 1.13 14.19 -24.25
CA ASP A 212 1.92 13.68 -25.38
C ASP A 212 2.61 12.35 -25.05
N ILE A 213 2.92 12.12 -23.77
CA ILE A 213 3.66 10.95 -23.31
C ILE A 213 2.82 9.96 -22.47
N LYS A 214 1.63 10.33 -22.02
CA LYS A 214 0.76 9.46 -21.20
C LYS A 214 0.43 8.10 -21.83
N ASN A 215 0.55 7.98 -23.15
CA ASN A 215 0.28 6.76 -23.91
C ASN A 215 1.56 6.02 -24.35
N LEU A 216 2.74 6.42 -23.85
CA LEU A 216 3.99 5.70 -24.13
C LEU A 216 3.94 4.25 -23.63
N VAL A 217 3.23 4.00 -22.54
CA VAL A 217 2.97 2.66 -22.00
C VAL A 217 1.47 2.39 -21.95
N LYS A 218 1.09 1.12 -22.10
CA LYS A 218 -0.30 0.64 -22.08
C LYS A 218 -0.64 -0.08 -20.78
N THR A 219 0.38 -0.64 -20.13
CA THR A 219 0.28 -1.40 -18.88
C THR A 219 1.09 -0.73 -17.77
N ASN A 220 0.99 -1.23 -16.54
CA ASN A 220 1.95 -0.87 -15.49
C ASN A 220 3.29 -1.53 -15.81
N ILE A 221 4.40 -0.78 -15.72
CA ILE A 221 5.74 -1.28 -15.99
C ILE A 221 6.60 -1.12 -14.75
N TYR A 222 7.03 -2.21 -14.18
CA TYR A 222 7.97 -2.30 -13.07
C TYR A 222 9.31 -2.83 -13.58
N THR A 223 10.36 -2.66 -12.79
CA THR A 223 11.68 -3.25 -13.05
C THR A 223 12.03 -4.21 -11.91
N VAL A 224 12.73 -5.30 -12.22
CA VAL A 224 13.38 -6.11 -11.17
C VAL A 224 14.27 -5.17 -10.34
N PRO A 225 14.12 -5.15 -9.00
CA PRO A 225 14.85 -4.22 -8.14
C PRO A 225 16.36 -4.32 -8.33
N ARG A 226 17.05 -3.19 -8.52
CA ARG A 226 18.52 -3.13 -8.63
C ARG A 226 19.19 -3.35 -7.27
N TYR A 227 18.52 -2.92 -6.22
CA TYR A 227 19.03 -2.94 -4.84
C TYR A 227 17.98 -3.59 -3.93
N PRO A 228 17.82 -4.93 -3.99
CA PRO A 228 16.77 -5.65 -3.25
C PRO A 228 16.95 -5.59 -1.71
N GLU A 229 18.11 -5.14 -1.24
CA GLU A 229 18.41 -4.90 0.18
C GLU A 229 17.72 -3.64 0.73
N PHE A 230 17.35 -2.70 -0.11
CA PHE A 230 16.62 -1.49 0.30
C PHE A 230 15.11 -1.72 0.24
N PRO A 231 14.33 -1.11 1.16
CA PRO A 231 12.88 -1.24 1.18
C PRO A 231 12.18 -0.34 0.14
N PHE A 232 12.92 0.24 -0.80
CA PHE A 232 12.41 1.16 -1.82
C PHE A 232 12.27 0.46 -3.16
N LEU A 233 11.22 0.82 -3.89
CA LEU A 233 11.03 0.38 -5.28
C LEU A 233 11.79 1.31 -6.23
N ASP A 234 12.34 0.76 -7.30
CA ASP A 234 12.79 1.56 -8.43
C ASP A 234 11.61 2.31 -9.06
N PRO A 235 11.81 3.52 -9.64
CA PRO A 235 10.75 4.22 -10.34
C PRO A 235 10.11 3.36 -11.44
N HIS A 236 8.80 3.37 -11.51
CA HIS A 236 8.02 2.57 -12.42
C HIS A 236 6.90 3.40 -13.07
N TRP A 237 6.37 2.91 -14.20
CA TRP A 237 5.24 3.53 -14.87
C TRP A 237 3.94 2.94 -14.36
N ILE A 238 2.98 3.81 -14.04
CA ILE A 238 1.67 3.43 -13.55
C ILE A 238 0.59 3.99 -14.45
N LYS A 239 -0.34 3.14 -14.85
CA LYS A 239 -1.60 3.52 -15.48
C LYS A 239 -2.67 3.62 -14.41
N ARG A 240 -3.02 4.81 -14.01
CA ARG A 240 -4.07 5.06 -13.02
C ARG A 240 -5.45 4.68 -13.55
N ALA A 241 -6.34 4.30 -12.66
CA ALA A 241 -7.72 3.98 -13.01
C ALA A 241 -8.53 5.19 -13.54
N ASN A 242 -8.08 6.42 -13.30
CA ASN A 242 -8.63 7.66 -13.87
C ASN A 242 -8.08 7.99 -15.26
N GLY A 243 -7.17 7.17 -15.80
CA GLY A 243 -6.54 7.36 -17.12
C GLY A 243 -5.25 8.18 -17.11
N GLU A 244 -4.81 8.69 -15.98
CA GLU A 244 -3.50 9.31 -15.83
C GLU A 244 -2.39 8.27 -15.92
N THR A 245 -1.20 8.73 -16.30
CA THR A 245 0.03 7.94 -16.28
C THR A 245 1.03 8.65 -15.38
N GLU A 246 1.62 7.91 -14.47
CA GLU A 246 2.59 8.43 -13.51
C GLU A 246 3.91 7.67 -13.60
N ILE A 247 5.00 8.35 -13.22
CA ILE A 247 6.35 7.79 -13.09
C ILE A 247 6.84 8.08 -11.68
N GLY A 248 7.27 7.06 -10.97
CA GLY A 248 7.77 7.13 -9.60
C GLY A 248 7.66 5.78 -8.92
N PRO A 249 7.83 5.75 -7.58
CA PRO A 249 8.19 6.86 -6.72
C PRO A 249 9.70 7.13 -6.67
N ASN A 250 10.07 8.27 -6.10
CA ASN A 250 11.35 8.42 -5.40
C ASN A 250 11.17 8.06 -3.90
N ALA A 251 12.21 8.25 -3.08
CA ALA A 251 12.17 8.04 -1.64
C ALA A 251 12.77 9.27 -0.94
N VAL A 252 11.90 10.18 -0.51
CA VAL A 252 12.29 11.42 0.16
C VAL A 252 12.11 11.26 1.66
N PRO A 253 13.18 11.36 2.48
CA PRO A 253 13.03 11.30 3.94
C PRO A 253 12.25 12.51 4.44
N VAL A 254 11.31 12.28 5.36
CA VAL A 254 10.44 13.29 5.97
C VAL A 254 10.32 13.04 7.47
N ASP A 255 9.92 14.07 8.23
CA ASP A 255 9.87 14.04 9.69
C ASP A 255 8.64 13.31 10.26
N SER A 256 7.57 13.19 9.49
CA SER A 256 6.31 12.60 9.98
C SER A 256 5.58 11.80 8.91
N PRO A 257 4.65 10.90 9.30
CA PRO A 257 3.86 10.12 8.36
C PRO A 257 2.88 10.97 7.53
N GLU A 258 2.71 12.25 7.88
CA GLU A 258 1.77 13.18 7.25
C GLU A 258 2.46 14.35 6.52
N ALA A 259 3.78 14.28 6.35
CA ALA A 259 4.57 15.29 5.65
C ALA A 259 4.38 15.17 4.12
N TYR A 260 3.16 15.45 3.64
CA TYR A 260 2.81 15.32 2.21
C TYR A 260 3.35 16.48 1.36
N ASP A 261 3.36 17.69 1.90
CA ASP A 261 3.67 18.92 1.15
C ASP A 261 4.97 19.59 1.60
N SER A 262 5.59 19.14 2.69
CA SER A 262 6.84 19.68 3.20
C SER A 262 7.80 18.59 3.67
N PHE A 263 9.07 18.95 3.91
CA PHE A 263 10.06 18.01 4.46
C PHE A 263 9.98 17.95 5.98
N ILE A 264 9.61 19.08 6.61
CA ILE A 264 9.50 19.24 8.06
C ILE A 264 8.13 19.83 8.35
N THR A 265 7.32 19.10 9.10
CA THR A 265 5.98 19.50 9.54
C THR A 265 5.94 19.75 11.04
N ASP A 266 6.82 19.07 11.80
CA ASP A 266 6.91 19.13 13.25
C ASP A 266 8.36 19.04 13.72
N ILE A 267 8.97 20.18 14.05
CA ILE A 267 10.37 20.25 14.49
C ILE A 267 10.63 19.44 15.77
N PRO A 268 9.80 19.46 16.82
CA PRO A 268 9.95 18.61 17.99
C PRO A 268 10.01 17.11 17.64
N THR A 269 9.10 16.65 16.81
CA THR A 269 9.07 15.25 16.35
C THR A 269 10.31 14.90 15.54
N ALA A 270 10.74 15.76 14.61
CA ALA A 270 11.95 15.58 13.83
C ALA A 270 13.20 15.44 14.72
N LEU A 271 13.35 16.32 15.72
CA LEU A 271 14.47 16.27 16.66
C LEU A 271 14.45 15.01 17.54
N SER A 272 13.26 14.58 18.00
CA SER A 272 13.11 13.33 18.75
C SER A 272 13.57 12.14 17.94
N LYS A 273 13.13 12.02 16.70
CA LYS A 273 13.51 10.90 15.81
C LYS A 273 15.00 10.89 15.47
N ILE A 274 15.61 12.07 15.27
CA ILE A 274 17.07 12.17 15.09
C ILE A 274 17.80 11.72 16.37
N SER A 275 17.32 12.12 17.55
CA SER A 275 17.86 11.66 18.82
C SER A 275 17.78 10.15 18.94
N ASP A 276 16.64 9.53 18.65
CA ASP A 276 16.45 8.08 18.69
C ASP A 276 17.42 7.33 17.77
N ILE A 277 17.70 7.87 16.57
CA ILE A 277 18.66 7.28 15.61
C ILE A 277 20.10 7.37 16.11
N VAL A 278 20.46 8.46 16.78
CA VAL A 278 21.85 8.73 17.23
C VAL A 278 22.16 7.99 18.54
N THR A 279 21.16 7.77 19.37
CA THR A 279 21.33 7.17 20.72
C THR A 279 21.00 5.68 20.79
N GLY A 280 20.28 5.13 19.82
CA GLY A 280 19.93 3.70 19.70
C GLY A 280 20.94 2.93 18.89
#